data_27d2cbcf71b62c2537a4e845723c3aa4
#
_entry.id   27d2cbcf71b62c2537a4e845723c3aa4
#
_cell.length_a   1.000
_cell.length_b   1.000
_cell.length_c   1.000
_cell.angle_alpha   90.00
_cell.angle_beta   90.00
_cell.angle_gamma   90.00
#
_symmetry.space_group_name_H-M   'P 1'
#
loop_
_entity.id
_entity.type
_entity.pdbx_description
1 polymer ?
#
loop_
_entity_poly.entity_id
_entity_poly.type
_entity_poly.pdbx_seq_one_letter_code
_entity_poly.pdbx_strand_id
1 'polypeptide(L)'
;LSLVGSEMCIRDSTVVGAEALIRWRKEDGSLWSPGKFIPLFEKNGMISTLDEYIFREVCRQQEVWEKEGKKMFPVSVNISRASLYFGDIVDKYKGILEQYTLDSRYIELEITESATINNSEIASLIEKFHEAGFHVLLDDFGNGYSSLASLNVMHFDTLKLDKSLIDYIGDKNGETLLYYITRLAQTLGLTITAEGVETKEQVEFIHKLQCTDIQGFYFSKPLPLLEFIEFISHQKEDSQQESLVM
;
A
#
# COMPACT_ATOMS: atom_id res chain seq x y z
N LEU A 1 -10.36 -17.93 0.70
CA LEU A 1 -9.75 -16.60 0.69
C LEU A 1 -9.63 -16.13 -0.76
N SER A 2 -9.95 -14.91 -1.03
CA SER A 2 -9.72 -14.31 -2.34
C SER A 2 -9.13 -12.92 -2.15
N LEU A 3 -8.17 -12.53 -3.00
CA LEU A 3 -7.86 -11.13 -3.19
C LEU A 3 -9.12 -10.50 -3.79
N VAL A 4 -9.85 -9.78 -2.97
CA VAL A 4 -11.07 -9.12 -3.36
C VAL A 4 -10.96 -7.69 -2.86
N GLY A 5 -10.37 -6.87 -3.66
CA GLY A 5 -10.27 -5.47 -3.41
C GLY A 5 -8.85 -4.98 -3.68
N SER A 6 -8.73 -4.12 -4.66
CA SER A 6 -7.55 -3.29 -4.82
C SER A 6 -8.02 -1.86 -4.58
N GLU A 7 -7.37 -1.16 -3.68
CA GLU A 7 -7.49 0.28 -3.54
C GLU A 7 -6.39 0.93 -4.38
N MET A 8 -6.74 1.99 -5.10
CA MET A 8 -5.87 2.54 -6.13
C MET A 8 -5.08 3.73 -5.61
N CYS A 9 -3.77 3.70 -5.85
CA CYS A 9 -2.92 4.87 -5.72
C CYS A 9 -3.01 5.69 -7.02
N ILE A 10 -3.43 6.94 -6.91
CA ILE A 10 -3.67 7.81 -8.05
C ILE A 10 -2.75 9.00 -8.00
N ARG A 11 -2.08 9.26 -9.13
CA ARG A 11 -1.28 10.46 -9.40
C ARG A 11 -1.80 11.10 -10.67
N ASP A 12 -2.15 12.40 -10.60
CA ASP A 12 -2.65 13.14 -11.76
C ASP A 12 -3.76 12.41 -12.52
N SER A 13 -4.76 11.88 -11.79
CA SER A 13 -5.89 11.11 -12.33
C SER A 13 -5.52 9.77 -12.99
N THR A 14 -4.28 9.30 -12.85
CA THR A 14 -3.82 8.02 -13.41
C THR A 14 -3.49 7.03 -12.31
N VAL A 15 -3.91 5.77 -12.46
CA VAL A 15 -3.51 4.69 -11.56
C VAL A 15 -2.02 4.40 -11.74
N VAL A 16 -1.26 4.55 -10.65
CA VAL A 16 0.19 4.32 -10.59
C VAL A 16 0.57 3.13 -9.71
N GLY A 17 -0.32 2.70 -8.83
CA GLY A 17 -0.15 1.56 -7.94
C GLY A 17 -1.48 1.06 -7.41
N ALA A 18 -1.45 -0.02 -6.65
CA ALA A 18 -2.64 -0.53 -5.97
C ALA A 18 -2.25 -1.25 -4.68
N GLU A 19 -3.14 -1.24 -3.69
CA GLU A 19 -3.00 -2.04 -2.48
C GLU A 19 -3.82 -3.33 -2.59
N ALA A 20 -3.22 -4.46 -2.23
CA ALA A 20 -3.86 -5.76 -2.23
C ALA A 20 -4.64 -5.98 -0.92
N LEU A 21 -5.94 -5.84 -0.98
CA LEU A 21 -6.83 -6.00 0.17
C LEU A 21 -7.48 -7.39 0.18
N ILE A 22 -7.21 -8.17 1.21
CA ILE A 22 -7.80 -9.50 1.37
C ILE A 22 -9.24 -9.42 1.90
N ARG A 23 -10.09 -10.31 1.41
CA ARG A 23 -11.45 -10.55 1.91
C ARG A 23 -11.68 -12.03 2.09
N TRP A 24 -12.45 -12.41 3.09
CA TRP A 24 -12.86 -13.79 3.29
C TRP A 24 -14.25 -14.00 2.72
N ARG A 25 -14.33 -14.74 1.62
CA ARG A 25 -15.63 -15.15 1.06
C ARG A 25 -16.15 -16.39 1.78
N LYS A 26 -17.34 -16.28 2.33
CA LYS A 26 -18.03 -17.40 2.96
C LYS A 26 -18.76 -18.27 1.93
N GLU A 27 -19.23 -19.44 2.35
CA GLU A 27 -19.99 -20.37 1.51
C GLU A 27 -21.30 -19.73 0.97
N ASP A 28 -21.93 -18.86 1.76
CA ASP A 28 -23.13 -18.11 1.37
C ASP A 28 -22.86 -16.94 0.39
N GLY A 29 -21.61 -16.77 -0.03
CA GLY A 29 -21.15 -15.71 -0.92
C GLY A 29 -20.88 -14.36 -0.23
N SER A 30 -21.24 -14.19 1.04
CA SER A 30 -20.96 -12.97 1.78
C SER A 30 -19.47 -12.81 2.09
N LEU A 31 -19.00 -11.55 2.25
CA LEU A 31 -17.61 -11.23 2.54
C LEU A 31 -17.42 -10.82 3.99
N TRP A 32 -16.43 -11.40 4.66
CA TRP A 32 -15.91 -10.88 5.91
C TRP A 32 -14.84 -9.83 5.65
N SER A 33 -14.94 -8.72 6.39
CA SER A 33 -13.88 -7.71 6.43
C SER A 33 -12.64 -8.23 7.19
N PRO A 34 -11.43 -7.72 6.87
CA PRO A 34 -10.19 -8.07 7.56
C PRO A 34 -10.30 -8.03 9.09
N GLY A 35 -10.90 -6.98 9.65
CA GLY A 35 -11.06 -6.83 11.10
C GLY A 35 -11.85 -7.97 11.79
N LYS A 36 -12.57 -8.81 11.04
CA LYS A 36 -13.28 -9.96 11.61
C LYS A 36 -12.45 -11.23 11.65
N PHE A 37 -11.50 -11.41 10.73
CA PHE A 37 -10.76 -12.68 10.63
C PHE A 37 -9.25 -12.54 10.88
N ILE A 38 -8.61 -11.41 10.59
CA ILE A 38 -7.18 -11.20 10.89
C ILE A 38 -6.86 -11.49 12.35
N PRO A 39 -7.62 -10.98 13.36
CA PRO A 39 -7.33 -11.27 14.75
C PRO A 39 -7.40 -12.77 15.09
N LEU A 40 -8.18 -13.56 14.34
CA LEU A 40 -8.23 -15.01 14.51
C LEU A 40 -6.96 -15.69 14.00
N PHE A 41 -6.43 -15.22 12.86
CA PHE A 41 -5.17 -15.71 12.29
C PHE A 41 -3.98 -15.35 13.18
N GLU A 42 -3.95 -14.14 13.73
CA GLU A 42 -2.95 -13.71 14.72
C GLU A 42 -2.97 -14.59 15.97
N LYS A 43 -4.17 -14.77 16.55
CA LYS A 43 -4.36 -15.60 17.77
C LYS A 43 -3.94 -17.06 17.57
N ASN A 44 -4.14 -17.59 16.37
CA ASN A 44 -3.82 -18.98 16.04
C ASN A 44 -2.39 -19.15 15.47
N GLY A 45 -1.61 -18.06 15.37
CA GLY A 45 -0.26 -18.10 14.79
C GLY A 45 -0.23 -18.35 13.28
N MET A 46 -1.36 -18.24 12.58
CA MET A 46 -1.47 -18.50 11.14
C MET A 46 -1.32 -17.25 10.28
N ILE A 47 -1.12 -16.09 10.89
CA ILE A 47 -1.06 -14.82 10.16
C ILE A 47 0.07 -14.81 9.12
N SER A 48 1.23 -15.39 9.41
CA SER A 48 2.35 -15.47 8.47
C SER A 48 2.04 -16.35 7.26
N THR A 49 1.22 -17.38 7.43
CA THR A 49 0.74 -18.19 6.31
C THR A 49 -0.23 -17.40 5.44
N LEU A 50 -1.02 -16.53 6.05
CA LEU A 50 -1.91 -15.63 5.34
C LEU A 50 -1.13 -14.59 4.54
N ASP A 51 -0.11 -13.97 5.13
CA ASP A 51 0.74 -12.99 4.43
C ASP A 51 1.44 -13.64 3.22
N GLU A 52 2.02 -14.83 3.40
CA GLU A 52 2.61 -15.59 2.29
C GLU A 52 1.59 -15.90 1.20
N TYR A 53 0.37 -16.29 1.57
CA TYR A 53 -0.70 -16.55 0.61
C TYR A 53 -1.03 -15.29 -0.21
N ILE A 54 -1.18 -14.13 0.45
CA ILE A 54 -1.47 -12.87 -0.23
C ILE A 54 -0.34 -12.50 -1.19
N PHE A 55 0.91 -12.60 -0.72
CA PHE A 55 2.09 -12.32 -1.53
C PHE A 55 2.13 -13.19 -2.80
N ARG A 56 1.90 -14.51 -2.67
CA ARG A 56 1.83 -15.43 -3.81
C ARG A 56 0.71 -15.09 -4.79
N GLU A 57 -0.48 -14.72 -4.29
CA GLU A 57 -1.61 -14.37 -5.15
C GLU A 57 -1.34 -13.07 -5.93
N VAL A 58 -0.68 -12.08 -5.32
CA VAL A 58 -0.25 -10.87 -6.02
C VAL A 58 0.78 -11.20 -7.08
N CYS A 59 1.81 -12.00 -6.77
CA CYS A 59 2.80 -12.45 -7.75
C CYS A 59 2.14 -13.19 -8.93
N ARG A 60 1.24 -14.12 -8.65
CA ARG A 60 0.48 -14.83 -9.68
C ARG A 60 -0.31 -13.90 -10.58
N GLN A 61 -0.95 -12.87 -10.00
CA GLN A 61 -1.72 -11.90 -10.77
C GLN A 61 -0.83 -11.01 -11.63
N GLN A 62 0.31 -10.56 -11.09
CA GLN A 62 1.29 -9.77 -11.84
C GLN A 62 1.85 -10.57 -13.02
N GLU A 63 2.19 -11.84 -12.81
CA GLU A 63 2.65 -12.73 -13.89
C GLU A 63 1.60 -12.86 -15.02
N VAL A 64 0.32 -12.96 -14.65
CA VAL A 64 -0.78 -12.99 -15.64
C VAL A 64 -0.81 -11.68 -16.45
N TRP A 65 -0.71 -10.53 -15.81
CA TRP A 65 -0.70 -9.24 -16.49
C TRP A 65 0.50 -9.08 -17.42
N GLU A 66 1.68 -9.50 -16.99
CA GLU A 66 2.88 -9.48 -17.83
C GLU A 66 2.71 -10.36 -19.07
N LYS A 67 2.24 -11.60 -18.92
CA LYS A 67 1.98 -12.53 -20.04
C LYS A 67 0.92 -12.01 -21.01
N GLU A 68 -0.08 -11.28 -20.51
CA GLU A 68 -1.11 -10.66 -21.33
C GLU A 68 -0.70 -9.31 -21.93
N GLY A 69 0.53 -8.84 -21.67
CA GLY A 69 1.04 -7.56 -22.16
C GLY A 69 0.29 -6.35 -21.58
N LYS A 70 -0.32 -6.49 -20.41
CA LYS A 70 -0.99 -5.40 -19.71
C LYS A 70 0.02 -4.44 -19.09
N LYS A 71 -0.41 -3.21 -18.79
CA LYS A 71 0.42 -2.27 -18.05
C LYS A 71 0.67 -2.83 -16.65
N MET A 72 1.93 -2.98 -16.28
CA MET A 72 2.37 -3.33 -14.95
C MET A 72 2.50 -2.07 -14.09
N PHE A 73 2.16 -2.18 -12.84
CA PHE A 73 2.38 -1.17 -11.80
C PHE A 73 2.59 -1.87 -10.45
N PRO A 74 3.22 -1.20 -9.46
CA PRO A 74 3.43 -1.79 -8.15
C PRO A 74 2.12 -2.15 -7.47
N VAL A 75 2.11 -3.29 -6.79
CA VAL A 75 1.02 -3.69 -5.89
C VAL A 75 1.59 -3.89 -4.51
N SER A 76 1.08 -3.15 -3.55
CA SER A 76 1.52 -3.27 -2.18
C SER A 76 0.79 -4.40 -1.44
N VAL A 77 1.51 -5.04 -0.53
CA VAL A 77 1.03 -6.12 0.33
C VAL A 77 1.39 -5.83 1.79
N ASN A 78 0.41 -5.99 2.66
CA ASN A 78 0.61 -5.84 4.09
C ASN A 78 1.42 -7.00 4.66
N ILE A 79 2.43 -6.69 5.50
CA ILE A 79 3.20 -7.66 6.26
C ILE A 79 2.85 -7.52 7.73
N SER A 80 2.33 -8.59 8.32
CA SER A 80 2.01 -8.60 9.74
C SER A 80 3.28 -8.50 10.60
N ARG A 81 3.13 -7.90 11.79
CA ARG A 81 4.21 -7.84 12.77
C ARG A 81 4.79 -9.22 13.07
N ALA A 82 3.96 -10.27 13.14
CA ALA A 82 4.42 -11.62 13.40
C ALA A 82 5.34 -12.14 12.31
N SER A 83 5.05 -11.85 11.04
CA SER A 83 5.87 -12.27 9.89
C SER A 83 7.25 -11.62 9.90
N LEU A 84 7.38 -10.38 10.38
CA LEU A 84 8.67 -9.67 10.47
C LEU A 84 9.67 -10.35 11.42
N TYR A 85 9.20 -11.16 12.38
CA TYR A 85 10.04 -11.90 13.30
C TYR A 85 10.47 -13.29 12.80
N PHE A 86 9.98 -13.75 11.65
CA PHE A 86 10.49 -14.96 11.02
C PHE A 86 11.77 -14.62 10.25
N GLY A 87 12.90 -15.13 10.73
CA GLY A 87 14.25 -14.75 10.26
C GLY A 87 14.56 -15.05 8.80
N ASP A 88 13.69 -15.78 8.10
CA ASP A 88 13.82 -16.18 6.69
C ASP A 88 12.82 -15.51 5.74
N ILE A 89 12.08 -14.49 6.20
CA ILE A 89 11.01 -13.85 5.41
C ILE A 89 11.54 -13.26 4.09
N VAL A 90 12.72 -12.64 4.10
CA VAL A 90 13.32 -12.05 2.89
C VAL A 90 13.64 -13.13 1.86
N ASP A 91 14.33 -14.20 2.29
CA ASP A 91 14.67 -15.32 1.41
C ASP A 91 13.42 -16.03 0.88
N LYS A 92 12.40 -16.16 1.73
CA LYS A 92 11.10 -16.70 1.35
C LYS A 92 10.44 -15.89 0.25
N TYR A 93 10.35 -14.55 0.39
CA TYR A 93 9.71 -13.69 -0.60
C TYR A 93 10.51 -13.61 -1.90
N LYS A 94 11.84 -13.58 -1.84
CA LYS A 94 12.70 -13.76 -3.01
C LYS A 94 12.42 -15.04 -3.74
N GLY A 95 12.41 -16.19 -3.02
CA GLY A 95 12.15 -17.48 -3.61
C GLY A 95 10.75 -17.61 -4.22
N ILE A 96 9.77 -16.83 -3.73
CA ILE A 96 8.45 -16.74 -4.36
C ILE A 96 8.53 -15.96 -5.67
N LEU A 97 9.17 -14.78 -5.68
CA LEU A 97 9.35 -13.97 -6.91
C LEU A 97 10.05 -14.78 -8.02
N GLU A 98 11.09 -15.52 -7.67
CA GLU A 98 11.83 -16.36 -8.62
C GLU A 98 10.93 -17.42 -9.28
N GLN A 99 9.94 -17.96 -8.56
CA GLN A 99 8.97 -18.91 -9.11
C GLN A 99 8.07 -18.31 -10.20
N TYR A 100 7.79 -17.01 -10.11
CA TYR A 100 6.95 -16.26 -11.05
C TYR A 100 7.76 -15.44 -12.06
N THR A 101 9.09 -15.46 -11.97
CA THR A 101 9.99 -14.67 -12.86
C THR A 101 9.67 -13.16 -12.84
N LEU A 102 9.23 -12.66 -11.70
CA LEU A 102 8.84 -11.26 -11.53
C LEU A 102 9.98 -10.41 -10.99
N ASP A 103 10.02 -9.16 -11.43
CA ASP A 103 10.87 -8.12 -10.85
C ASP A 103 10.25 -7.62 -9.53
N SER A 104 11.06 -7.51 -8.48
CA SER A 104 10.65 -7.06 -7.15
C SER A 104 10.01 -5.67 -7.14
N ARG A 105 10.36 -4.79 -8.10
CA ARG A 105 9.76 -3.44 -8.24
C ARG A 105 8.24 -3.43 -8.43
N TYR A 106 7.63 -4.56 -8.79
CA TYR A 106 6.18 -4.68 -8.95
C TYR A 106 5.46 -5.13 -7.69
N ILE A 107 6.21 -5.37 -6.60
CA ILE A 107 5.64 -5.72 -5.29
C ILE A 107 6.23 -4.76 -4.26
N GLU A 108 5.37 -4.08 -3.54
CA GLU A 108 5.74 -3.22 -2.43
C GLU A 108 5.31 -3.84 -1.11
N LEU A 109 6.06 -3.60 -0.04
CA LEU A 109 5.86 -4.22 1.26
C LEU A 109 5.41 -3.17 2.27
N GLU A 110 4.19 -3.31 2.81
CA GLU A 110 3.64 -2.38 3.80
C GLU A 110 3.89 -2.89 5.22
N ILE A 111 4.51 -2.05 6.03
CA ILE A 111 4.78 -2.32 7.45
C ILE A 111 4.09 -1.21 8.25
N THR A 112 3.17 -1.58 9.14
CA THR A 112 2.45 -0.61 9.96
C THR A 112 3.41 0.07 10.96
N GLU A 113 3.13 1.33 11.29
CA GLU A 113 3.90 2.09 12.27
C GLU A 113 4.00 1.34 13.61
N SER A 114 2.90 0.73 14.06
CA SER A 114 2.87 -0.04 15.30
C SER A 114 3.83 -1.23 15.33
N ALA A 115 4.16 -1.82 14.19
CA ALA A 115 5.12 -2.91 14.08
C ALA A 115 6.58 -2.44 14.26
N THR A 116 6.86 -1.16 14.04
CA THR A 116 8.22 -0.58 14.09
C THR A 116 8.63 -0.12 15.48
N ILE A 117 7.70 0.00 16.43
CA ILE A 117 7.96 0.59 17.76
C ILE A 117 9.01 -0.22 18.53
N ASN A 118 10.07 0.47 19.00
CA ASN A 118 11.15 -0.06 19.82
C ASN A 118 11.89 -1.27 19.24
N ASN A 119 12.03 -1.35 17.93
CA ASN A 119 12.63 -2.52 17.30
C ASN A 119 13.76 -2.18 16.32
N SER A 120 15.00 -2.22 16.79
CA SER A 120 16.20 -2.04 15.95
C SER A 120 16.40 -3.18 14.93
N GLU A 121 15.79 -4.36 15.15
CA GLU A 121 15.88 -5.49 14.24
C GLU A 121 15.09 -5.22 12.96
N ILE A 122 13.98 -4.45 13.05
CA ILE A 122 13.19 -4.06 11.89
C ILE A 122 14.00 -3.18 10.92
N ALA A 123 14.83 -2.26 11.43
CA ALA A 123 15.70 -1.46 10.57
C ALA A 123 16.62 -2.35 9.72
N SER A 124 17.27 -3.34 10.36
CA SER A 124 18.12 -4.29 9.63
C SER A 124 17.34 -5.17 8.65
N LEU A 125 16.08 -5.49 8.95
CA LEU A 125 15.22 -6.25 8.06
C LEU A 125 14.81 -5.43 6.83
N ILE A 126 14.50 -4.14 7.01
CA ILE A 126 14.19 -3.22 5.90
C ILE A 126 15.38 -3.13 4.94
N GLU A 127 16.61 -2.99 5.46
CA GLU A 127 17.82 -3.00 4.62
C GLU A 127 17.94 -4.29 3.80
N LYS A 128 17.65 -5.45 4.39
CA LYS A 128 17.66 -6.73 3.67
C LYS A 128 16.57 -6.81 2.59
N PHE A 129 15.40 -6.22 2.82
CA PHE A 129 14.37 -6.10 1.80
C PHE A 129 14.85 -5.22 0.65
N HIS A 130 15.52 -4.09 0.92
CA HIS A 130 16.13 -3.23 -0.10
C HIS A 130 17.22 -3.97 -0.89
N GLU A 131 18.11 -4.72 -0.22
CA GLU A 131 19.12 -5.56 -0.88
C GLU A 131 18.48 -6.62 -1.80
N ALA A 132 17.27 -7.06 -1.47
CA ALA A 132 16.47 -7.96 -2.28
C ALA A 132 15.68 -7.23 -3.40
N GLY A 133 15.74 -5.91 -3.47
CA GLY A 133 15.12 -5.06 -4.47
C GLY A 133 13.66 -4.69 -4.18
N PHE A 134 13.14 -4.93 -2.97
CA PHE A 134 11.81 -4.50 -2.59
C PHE A 134 11.77 -3.04 -2.18
N HIS A 135 10.65 -2.36 -2.45
CA HIS A 135 10.28 -1.11 -1.81
C HIS A 135 9.49 -1.38 -0.54
N VAL A 136 9.79 -0.62 0.53
CA VAL A 136 9.16 -0.80 1.84
C VAL A 136 8.44 0.49 2.23
N LEU A 137 7.14 0.36 2.52
CA LEU A 137 6.25 1.45 2.87
C LEU A 137 5.96 1.44 4.37
N LEU A 138 5.97 2.62 4.98
CA LEU A 138 5.48 2.81 6.36
C LEU A 138 3.99 3.14 6.30
N ASP A 139 3.17 2.24 6.81
CA ASP A 139 1.72 2.33 6.78
C ASP A 139 1.11 2.81 8.10
N ASP A 140 -0.15 3.28 8.06
CA ASP A 140 -0.93 3.77 9.20
C ASP A 140 -0.27 4.95 9.95
N PHE A 141 0.56 5.76 9.27
CA PHE A 141 1.25 6.85 9.96
C PHE A 141 0.28 7.93 10.43
N GLY A 142 0.28 8.15 11.75
CA GLY A 142 -0.61 9.10 12.40
C GLY A 142 -1.78 8.44 13.14
N ASN A 143 -1.99 7.15 12.99
CA ASN A 143 -3.05 6.40 13.66
C ASN A 143 -2.59 5.92 15.05
N GLY A 144 -2.19 6.83 15.93
CA GLY A 144 -1.80 6.47 17.31
C GLY A 144 -0.62 7.27 17.84
N TYR A 145 0.30 6.60 18.54
CA TYR A 145 1.52 7.22 19.07
C TYR A 145 2.60 7.27 17.99
N SER A 146 2.43 8.15 17.01
CA SER A 146 3.39 8.31 15.92
C SER A 146 4.77 8.68 16.44
N SER A 147 5.74 7.85 16.12
CA SER A 147 7.14 8.09 16.47
C SER A 147 7.90 8.61 15.24
N LEU A 148 8.10 9.92 15.16
CA LEU A 148 9.03 10.51 14.20
C LEU A 148 10.43 9.90 14.30
N ALA A 149 10.76 9.25 15.43
CA ALA A 149 12.02 8.54 15.60
C ALA A 149 12.15 7.34 14.65
N SER A 150 11.06 6.67 14.28
CA SER A 150 11.10 5.57 13.32
C SER A 150 11.56 6.05 11.95
N LEU A 151 11.11 7.21 11.49
CA LEU A 151 11.52 7.81 10.21
C LEU A 151 13.00 8.19 10.17
N ASN A 152 13.62 8.44 11.34
CA ASN A 152 15.05 8.78 11.41
C ASN A 152 15.96 7.55 11.42
N VAL A 153 15.45 6.39 11.83
CA VAL A 153 16.26 5.18 12.05
C VAL A 153 16.02 4.14 10.93
N MET A 154 14.84 4.14 10.35
CA MET A 154 14.43 3.16 9.36
C MET A 154 14.28 3.84 8.00
N HIS A 155 14.92 3.29 6.97
CA HIS A 155 14.91 3.85 5.62
C HIS A 155 13.71 3.27 4.86
N PHE A 156 12.54 3.89 5.02
CA PHE A 156 11.38 3.59 4.18
C PHE A 156 11.48 4.31 2.83
N ASP A 157 10.78 3.82 1.83
CA ASP A 157 10.67 4.48 0.50
C ASP A 157 9.44 5.39 0.45
N THR A 158 8.35 4.98 1.10
CA THR A 158 7.08 5.70 1.08
C THR A 158 6.51 5.83 2.49
N LEU A 159 5.92 6.99 2.76
CA LEU A 159 5.11 7.26 3.95
C LEU A 159 3.64 7.33 3.56
N LYS A 160 2.80 6.44 4.10
CA LYS A 160 1.35 6.45 3.92
C LYS A 160 0.72 7.20 5.10
N LEU A 161 0.09 8.35 4.81
CA LEU A 161 -0.59 9.17 5.81
C LEU A 161 -1.99 8.61 6.04
N ASP A 162 -2.25 8.11 7.25
CA ASP A 162 -3.54 7.54 7.62
C ASP A 162 -4.69 8.54 7.50
N LYS A 163 -5.88 8.01 7.23
CA LYS A 163 -7.13 8.79 7.15
C LYS A 163 -7.33 9.72 8.35
N SER A 164 -6.94 9.32 9.57
CA SER A 164 -7.09 10.14 10.77
C SER A 164 -6.35 11.48 10.68
N LEU A 165 -5.22 11.54 9.95
CA LEU A 165 -4.53 12.80 9.64
C LEU A 165 -5.24 13.57 8.54
N ILE A 166 -5.74 12.89 7.51
CA ILE A 166 -6.45 13.52 6.39
C ILE A 166 -7.76 14.16 6.85
N ASP A 167 -8.42 13.57 7.84
CA ASP A 167 -9.64 14.11 8.44
C ASP A 167 -9.43 15.44 9.20
N TYR A 168 -8.19 15.86 9.46
CA TYR A 168 -7.88 17.19 10.01
C TYR A 168 -7.94 18.31 8.96
N ILE A 169 -8.05 18.00 7.67
CA ILE A 169 -8.17 19.03 6.63
C ILE A 169 -9.45 19.84 6.84
N GLY A 170 -9.32 21.17 6.86
CA GLY A 170 -10.35 22.12 7.26
C GLY A 170 -10.17 22.67 8.69
N ASP A 171 -9.31 22.04 9.51
CA ASP A 171 -8.86 22.61 10.78
C ASP A 171 -7.47 23.23 10.64
N LYS A 172 -7.30 24.48 11.04
CA LYS A 172 -6.04 25.23 10.88
C LYS A 172 -4.83 24.56 11.55
N ASN A 173 -5.02 23.97 12.72
CA ASN A 173 -3.93 23.32 13.44
C ASN A 173 -3.59 21.98 12.78
N GLY A 174 -4.60 21.24 12.35
CA GLY A 174 -4.45 19.98 11.64
C GLY A 174 -3.76 20.18 10.29
N GLU A 175 -4.15 21.19 9.50
CA GLU A 175 -3.48 21.53 8.25
C GLU A 175 -2.01 21.93 8.48
N THR A 176 -1.73 22.65 9.56
CA THR A 176 -0.35 23.00 9.93
C THR A 176 0.45 21.73 10.26
N LEU A 177 -0.14 20.80 11.01
CA LEU A 177 0.51 19.52 11.34
C LEU A 177 0.82 18.72 10.07
N LEU A 178 -0.15 18.55 9.18
CA LEU A 178 0.03 17.87 7.89
C LEU A 178 1.13 18.50 7.05
N TYR A 179 1.17 19.84 6.99
CA TYR A 179 2.22 20.55 6.28
C TYR A 179 3.62 20.20 6.79
N TYR A 180 3.83 20.20 8.12
CA TYR A 180 5.15 19.89 8.66
C TYR A 180 5.52 18.41 8.56
N ILE A 181 4.56 17.50 8.69
CA ILE A 181 4.78 16.07 8.47
C ILE A 181 5.22 15.82 7.02
N THR A 182 4.48 16.34 6.04
CA THR A 182 4.81 16.16 4.62
C THR A 182 6.15 16.80 4.26
N ARG A 183 6.48 17.99 4.81
CA ARG A 183 7.78 18.61 4.60
C ARG A 183 8.93 17.80 5.20
N LEU A 184 8.74 17.20 6.37
CA LEU A 184 9.73 16.30 6.97
C LEU A 184 9.96 15.08 6.07
N ALA A 185 8.89 14.39 5.67
CA ALA A 185 8.97 13.23 4.80
C ALA A 185 9.70 13.55 3.47
N GLN A 186 9.34 14.66 2.82
CA GLN A 186 10.01 15.14 1.60
C GLN A 186 11.51 15.43 1.83
N THR A 187 11.86 16.01 2.98
CA THR A 187 13.27 16.30 3.32
C THR A 187 14.08 15.03 3.54
N LEU A 188 13.43 13.97 4.03
CA LEU A 188 14.02 12.64 4.17
C LEU A 188 14.06 11.85 2.85
N GLY A 189 13.50 12.40 1.77
CA GLY A 189 13.48 11.76 0.45
C GLY A 189 12.38 10.72 0.27
N LEU A 190 11.38 10.67 1.18
CA LEU A 190 10.26 9.75 1.09
C LEU A 190 9.25 10.21 0.04
N THR A 191 8.68 9.27 -0.70
CA THR A 191 7.40 9.50 -1.39
C THR A 191 6.27 9.52 -0.36
N ILE A 192 5.13 10.15 -0.69
CA ILE A 192 4.03 10.32 0.26
C ILE A 192 2.74 9.91 -0.40
N THR A 193 2.04 8.96 0.20
CA THR A 193 0.68 8.56 -0.18
C THR A 193 -0.30 9.07 0.87
N ALA A 194 -1.32 9.83 0.46
CA ALA A 194 -2.40 10.26 1.35
C ALA A 194 -3.57 9.28 1.25
N GLU A 195 -3.97 8.69 2.36
CA GLU A 195 -5.00 7.66 2.41
C GLU A 195 -6.34 8.17 2.92
N GLY A 196 -7.41 7.44 2.55
CA GLY A 196 -8.75 7.75 3.01
C GLY A 196 -9.28 9.11 2.55
N VAL A 197 -8.81 9.60 1.41
CA VAL A 197 -9.27 10.86 0.82
C VAL A 197 -10.68 10.68 0.24
N GLU A 198 -11.65 11.45 0.72
CA GLU A 198 -13.06 11.30 0.40
C GLU A 198 -13.68 12.53 -0.26
N THR A 199 -13.07 13.71 -0.12
CA THR A 199 -13.64 14.96 -0.62
C THR A 199 -12.72 15.72 -1.58
N LYS A 200 -13.30 16.57 -2.40
CA LYS A 200 -12.56 17.43 -3.32
C LYS A 200 -11.63 18.40 -2.59
N GLU A 201 -12.07 18.92 -1.46
CA GLU A 201 -11.31 19.85 -0.62
C GLU A 201 -10.05 19.15 -0.09
N GLN A 202 -10.17 17.88 0.32
CA GLN A 202 -9.01 17.07 0.73
C GLN A 202 -8.04 16.89 -0.43
N VAL A 203 -8.52 16.51 -1.63
CA VAL A 203 -7.68 16.37 -2.82
C VAL A 203 -6.93 17.66 -3.12
N GLU A 204 -7.62 18.80 -3.16
CA GLU A 204 -7.00 20.12 -3.44
C GLU A 204 -5.94 20.50 -2.40
N PHE A 205 -6.15 20.16 -1.13
CA PHE A 205 -5.19 20.42 -0.08
C PHE A 205 -3.96 19.51 -0.18
N ILE A 206 -4.15 18.21 -0.40
CA ILE A 206 -3.08 17.22 -0.59
C ILE A 206 -2.20 17.59 -1.80
N HIS A 207 -2.80 18.02 -2.90
CA HIS A 207 -2.03 18.55 -4.04
C HIS A 207 -1.16 19.76 -3.67
N LYS A 208 -1.66 20.71 -2.85
CA LYS A 208 -0.86 21.84 -2.36
C LYS A 208 0.32 21.39 -1.49
N LEU A 209 0.17 20.30 -0.77
CA LEU A 209 1.26 19.68 0.01
C LEU A 209 2.28 18.95 -0.84
N GLN A 210 2.00 18.75 -2.13
CA GLN A 210 2.85 18.01 -3.07
C GLN A 210 3.05 16.54 -2.61
N CYS A 211 2.01 15.92 -2.06
CA CYS A 211 2.00 14.48 -1.87
C CYS A 211 2.12 13.77 -3.22
N THR A 212 2.80 12.63 -3.22
CA THR A 212 3.13 11.91 -4.45
C THR A 212 1.89 11.23 -5.03
N ASP A 213 1.14 10.55 -4.18
CA ASP A 213 0.00 9.73 -4.56
C ASP A 213 -1.18 9.97 -3.61
N ILE A 214 -2.38 9.67 -4.08
CA ILE A 214 -3.62 9.76 -3.31
C ILE A 214 -4.38 8.45 -3.42
N GLN A 215 -4.88 7.96 -2.29
CA GLN A 215 -5.72 6.77 -2.18
C GLN A 215 -6.99 7.12 -1.39
N GLY A 216 -8.16 6.66 -1.86
CA GLY A 216 -9.40 6.89 -1.11
C GLY A 216 -10.67 6.89 -1.96
N PHE A 217 -11.80 6.94 -1.26
CA PHE A 217 -13.13 6.80 -1.84
C PHE A 217 -13.55 7.96 -2.74
N TYR A 218 -12.81 9.06 -2.73
CA TYR A 218 -13.02 10.12 -3.71
C TYR A 218 -12.88 9.60 -5.15
N PHE A 219 -11.93 8.70 -5.38
CA PHE A 219 -11.69 8.13 -6.70
C PHE A 219 -12.43 6.81 -6.90
N SER A 220 -12.27 5.87 -5.97
CA SER A 220 -12.98 4.58 -6.01
C SER A 220 -12.95 3.91 -4.64
N LYS A 221 -14.00 3.15 -4.35
CA LYS A 221 -13.96 2.15 -3.27
C LYS A 221 -13.10 0.97 -3.73
N PRO A 222 -12.57 0.15 -2.78
CA PRO A 222 -11.88 -1.08 -3.13
C PRO A 222 -12.70 -1.93 -4.09
N LEU A 223 -12.12 -2.25 -5.25
CA LEU A 223 -12.79 -3.00 -6.33
C LEU A 223 -12.35 -4.46 -6.32
N PRO A 224 -13.26 -5.41 -6.56
CA PRO A 224 -12.90 -6.77 -6.93
C PRO A 224 -11.95 -6.77 -8.14
N LEU A 225 -11.05 -7.76 -8.22
CA LEU A 225 -9.99 -7.80 -9.22
C LEU A 225 -10.50 -7.59 -10.67
N LEU A 226 -11.61 -8.21 -11.03
CA LEU A 226 -12.17 -8.05 -12.39
C LEU A 226 -12.65 -6.62 -12.67
N GLU A 227 -13.34 -6.01 -11.70
CA GLU A 227 -13.80 -4.62 -11.81
C GLU A 227 -12.62 -3.63 -11.80
N PHE A 228 -11.57 -3.95 -11.04
CA PHE A 228 -10.33 -3.18 -11.04
C PHE A 228 -9.64 -3.22 -12.42
N ILE A 229 -9.57 -4.39 -13.06
CA ILE A 229 -9.01 -4.54 -14.40
C ILE A 229 -9.82 -3.74 -15.43
N GLU A 230 -11.14 -3.75 -15.34
CA GLU A 230 -12.01 -2.94 -16.19
C GLU A 230 -11.76 -1.45 -15.99
N PHE A 231 -11.68 -1.00 -14.73
CA PHE A 231 -11.45 0.39 -14.39
C PHE A 231 -10.12 0.92 -15.00
N ILE A 232 -9.01 0.19 -14.83
CA ILE A 232 -7.72 0.61 -15.40
C ILE A 232 -7.69 0.55 -16.94
N SER A 233 -8.53 -0.27 -17.54
CA SER A 233 -8.62 -0.37 -19.01
C SER A 233 -9.33 0.85 -19.60
N HIS A 234 -10.36 1.36 -18.96
CA HIS A 234 -11.08 2.54 -19.40
C HIS A 234 -10.28 3.84 -19.26
N GLN A 235 -9.40 3.95 -18.24
CA GLN A 235 -8.53 5.11 -18.11
C GLN A 235 -7.59 5.32 -19.31
N LYS A 236 -7.26 4.26 -20.05
CA LYS A 236 -6.43 4.38 -21.27
C LYS A 236 -7.18 5.03 -22.45
N GLU A 237 -8.48 4.84 -22.55
CA GLU A 237 -9.29 5.37 -23.64
C GLU A 237 -9.50 6.88 -23.47
N ASP A 238 -9.75 7.34 -22.25
CA ASP A 238 -9.93 8.77 -21.94
C ASP A 238 -8.63 9.56 -22.14
N SER A 239 -7.48 9.03 -21.70
CA SER A 239 -6.17 9.68 -21.88
C SER A 239 -5.74 9.78 -23.35
N GLN A 240 -6.18 8.86 -24.21
CA GLN A 240 -5.91 8.90 -25.65
C GLN A 240 -6.83 9.86 -26.39
N GLN A 241 -8.06 10.06 -25.92
CA GLN A 241 -9.00 11.04 -26.52
C GLN A 241 -8.59 12.48 -26.21
N GLU A 242 -8.08 12.77 -25.01
CA GLU A 242 -7.58 14.12 -24.68
C GLU A 242 -6.30 14.49 -25.47
N SER A 243 -5.45 13.52 -25.80
CA SER A 243 -4.24 13.75 -26.61
C SER A 243 -4.50 13.93 -28.11
N LEU A 244 -5.70 13.61 -28.59
CA LEU A 244 -6.12 13.78 -30.00
C LEU A 244 -6.88 15.09 -30.25
N VAL A 245 -7.16 15.87 -29.18
CA VAL A 245 -7.92 17.13 -29.25
C VAL A 245 -7.03 18.37 -29.03
N MET A 246 -5.74 18.18 -28.78
CA MET A 246 -4.70 19.23 -28.80
C MET A 246 -3.89 19.14 -30.10
#